data_00bb0a8c60c199af76d11f3d894194d0
#
_entry.id   00bb0a8c60c199af76d11f3d894194d0
#
_cell.length_a   1.000
_cell.length_b   1.000
_cell.length_c   1.000
_cell.angle_alpha   90.00
_cell.angle_beta   90.00
_cell.angle_gamma   90.00
#
_symmetry.space_group_name_H-M   'P 1'
#
loop_
_entity.id
_entity.type
_entity.pdbx_description
1 polymer ?
#
loop_
_entity_poly.entity_id
_entity_poly.type
_entity_poly.pdbx_seq_one_letter_code
_entity_poly.pdbx_strand_id
1 'polypeptide(L)'
;ADPGQQNKPDAWKNLSFDELKEAVHKYTYDVLYRLKIMDCAPDMVQIGNEIRSGMLFPDGAVPQYRQLAALVNEGIRAVRELLPETKVMIHLDQGGRYNCIMPWFDSMFNAGMLPIDAIGLSFYSFWHGTFMDLKDTMSRLIKLYNLPVYIVETAHPWRHCKGDHISKELMETAGLDAGSAEQKKSLEIIMQIAAEVSKDTGKTGVYYWEPVGVPGKGMGTWFENMGMFDEHGRALPGWDAIRDFDPKNPPIKELDKYIESLYEYEETPEVEDFMKLLMIHGNLISNPEFKDGFNNWQIETSLEEGQYTLGKDGVFISSDANFDYSISQTVDIEYTGEYIAAVDYRGTNTTGVEVELFMDVEDESGVHTYTSDIFPDDIRFVTHLLKPVRLQKNARVTVGLRMHTPPVFAKIKKISLVVI
;
A
#
# COMPACT_ATOMS: atom_id res chain seq x y z
N ALA A 1 0.53 -12.74 -17.36
CA ALA A 1 1.91 -12.74 -16.88
C ALA A 1 1.89 -12.50 -15.37
N ASP A 2 2.78 -13.12 -14.68
CA ASP A 2 3.02 -13.00 -13.26
C ASP A 2 4.06 -11.87 -13.05
N PRO A 3 3.99 -11.03 -12.01
CA PRO A 3 4.93 -9.91 -11.82
C PRO A 3 6.40 -10.35 -11.78
N GLY A 4 6.69 -11.58 -11.38
CA GLY A 4 8.04 -12.16 -11.38
C GLY A 4 8.46 -12.86 -12.69
N GLN A 5 7.55 -13.04 -13.65
CA GLN A 5 7.78 -13.82 -14.88
C GLN A 5 7.35 -13.08 -16.15
N GLN A 6 7.92 -11.90 -16.35
CA GLN A 6 7.64 -11.02 -17.48
C GLN A 6 8.53 -11.31 -18.70
N ASN A 7 8.85 -12.58 -18.96
CA ASN A 7 9.75 -12.98 -20.05
C ASN A 7 9.12 -12.78 -21.43
N LYS A 8 9.99 -12.56 -22.43
CA LYS A 8 9.57 -12.57 -23.84
C LYS A 8 9.04 -13.96 -24.25
N PRO A 9 7.99 -14.00 -25.08
CA PRO A 9 7.62 -15.24 -25.77
C PRO A 9 8.80 -15.84 -26.57
N ASP A 10 8.82 -17.13 -26.77
CA ASP A 10 9.93 -17.80 -27.49
C ASP A 10 10.17 -17.21 -28.87
N ALA A 11 9.11 -16.87 -29.59
CA ALA A 11 9.20 -16.23 -30.90
C ALA A 11 9.85 -14.85 -30.91
N TRP A 12 9.93 -14.19 -29.75
CA TRP A 12 10.45 -12.81 -29.60
C TRP A 12 11.82 -12.75 -28.94
N LYS A 13 12.37 -13.88 -28.48
CA LYS A 13 13.61 -13.91 -27.70
C LYS A 13 14.81 -13.28 -28.40
N ASN A 14 14.91 -13.46 -29.73
CA ASN A 14 16.04 -13.01 -30.54
C ASN A 14 15.77 -11.71 -31.32
N LEU A 15 14.64 -11.05 -31.11
CA LEU A 15 14.34 -9.78 -31.74
C LEU A 15 15.24 -8.67 -31.18
N SER A 16 15.73 -7.81 -32.05
CA SER A 16 16.28 -6.52 -31.65
C SER A 16 15.22 -5.67 -30.95
N PHE A 17 15.61 -4.64 -30.25
CA PHE A 17 14.65 -3.79 -29.52
C PHE A 17 13.63 -3.12 -30.46
N ASP A 18 14.06 -2.71 -31.67
CA ASP A 18 13.16 -2.12 -32.65
C ASP A 18 12.16 -3.16 -33.20
N GLU A 19 12.62 -4.36 -33.55
CA GLU A 19 11.75 -5.45 -33.94
C GLU A 19 10.78 -5.87 -32.82
N LEU A 20 11.24 -5.81 -31.56
CA LEU A 20 10.38 -6.10 -30.39
C LEU A 20 9.24 -5.08 -30.26
N LYS A 21 9.52 -3.79 -30.47
CA LYS A 21 8.48 -2.74 -30.51
C LYS A 21 7.45 -3.02 -31.61
N GLU A 22 7.90 -3.32 -32.82
CA GLU A 22 7.03 -3.67 -33.93
C GLU A 22 6.19 -4.92 -33.62
N ALA A 23 6.77 -5.92 -32.97
CA ALA A 23 6.08 -7.13 -32.55
C ALA A 23 4.98 -6.85 -31.50
N VAL A 24 5.23 -5.96 -30.52
CA VAL A 24 4.23 -5.52 -29.54
C VAL A 24 3.07 -4.80 -30.22
N HIS A 25 3.39 -3.82 -31.08
CA HIS A 25 2.38 -3.11 -31.84
C HIS A 25 1.51 -4.06 -32.66
N LYS A 26 2.15 -4.90 -33.48
CA LYS A 26 1.47 -5.85 -34.34
C LYS A 26 0.60 -6.83 -33.56
N TYR A 27 1.12 -7.40 -32.48
CA TYR A 27 0.36 -8.33 -31.65
C TYR A 27 -0.91 -7.67 -31.08
N THR A 28 -0.76 -6.48 -30.49
CA THR A 28 -1.88 -5.73 -29.92
C THR A 28 -2.91 -5.39 -30.99
N TYR A 29 -2.45 -4.90 -32.15
CA TYR A 29 -3.30 -4.59 -33.27
C TYR A 29 -4.05 -5.81 -33.79
N ASP A 30 -3.35 -6.93 -34.03
CA ASP A 30 -3.96 -8.14 -34.57
C ASP A 30 -5.03 -8.73 -33.64
N VAL A 31 -4.80 -8.71 -32.32
CA VAL A 31 -5.80 -9.17 -31.33
C VAL A 31 -7.05 -8.28 -31.38
N LEU A 32 -6.86 -6.97 -31.32
CA LEU A 32 -7.96 -6.00 -31.32
C LEU A 32 -8.71 -5.99 -32.67
N TYR A 33 -7.99 -6.16 -33.77
CA TYR A 33 -8.62 -6.29 -35.10
C TYR A 33 -9.58 -7.48 -35.17
N ARG A 34 -9.15 -8.64 -34.65
CA ARG A 34 -10.00 -9.84 -34.57
C ARG A 34 -11.26 -9.59 -33.74
N LEU A 35 -11.11 -8.96 -32.55
CA LEU A 35 -12.26 -8.61 -31.73
C LEU A 35 -13.19 -7.64 -32.42
N LYS A 36 -12.64 -6.62 -33.11
CA LYS A 36 -13.41 -5.64 -33.86
C LYS A 36 -14.25 -6.25 -34.96
N ILE A 37 -13.67 -7.15 -35.80
CA ILE A 37 -14.42 -7.80 -36.89
C ILE A 37 -15.45 -8.82 -36.38
N MET A 38 -15.35 -9.27 -35.13
CA MET A 38 -16.33 -10.13 -34.47
C MET A 38 -17.43 -9.33 -33.73
N ASP A 39 -17.45 -8.01 -33.86
CA ASP A 39 -18.34 -7.10 -33.13
C ASP A 39 -18.18 -7.21 -31.57
N CYS A 40 -16.96 -7.50 -31.15
CA CYS A 40 -16.58 -7.66 -29.75
C CYS A 40 -15.49 -6.67 -29.33
N ALA A 41 -15.51 -5.44 -29.90
CA ALA A 41 -14.53 -4.42 -29.52
C ALA A 41 -14.63 -4.10 -28.02
N PRO A 42 -13.51 -4.10 -27.29
CA PRO A 42 -13.54 -3.83 -25.85
C PRO A 42 -13.72 -2.34 -25.55
N ASP A 43 -14.41 -2.01 -24.47
CA ASP A 43 -14.51 -0.64 -23.95
C ASP A 43 -13.19 -0.16 -23.34
N MET A 44 -12.37 -1.10 -22.83
CA MET A 44 -11.08 -0.82 -22.19
C MET A 44 -10.09 -1.95 -22.48
N VAL A 45 -8.83 -1.57 -22.71
CA VAL A 45 -7.70 -2.48 -22.92
C VAL A 45 -6.62 -2.19 -21.88
N GLN A 46 -6.20 -3.23 -21.20
CA GLN A 46 -5.06 -3.20 -20.30
C GLN A 46 -3.78 -3.55 -21.08
N ILE A 47 -2.79 -2.65 -21.08
CA ILE A 47 -1.50 -2.89 -21.71
C ILE A 47 -0.52 -3.39 -20.65
N GLY A 48 -0.13 -4.64 -20.76
CA GLY A 48 0.64 -5.37 -19.74
C GLY A 48 -0.22 -5.85 -18.57
N ASN A 49 0.29 -6.77 -17.79
CA ASN A 49 -0.31 -7.28 -16.57
C ASN A 49 0.70 -7.21 -15.45
N GLU A 50 0.38 -6.47 -14.38
CA GLU A 50 1.24 -6.33 -13.20
C GLU A 50 2.70 -5.95 -13.55
N ILE A 51 2.87 -4.95 -14.41
CA ILE A 51 4.17 -4.58 -14.98
C ILE A 51 5.03 -3.68 -14.07
N ARG A 52 4.87 -3.75 -12.75
CA ARG A 52 5.68 -2.97 -11.81
C ARG A 52 7.17 -3.28 -11.94
N SER A 53 7.55 -4.54 -12.12
CA SER A 53 8.93 -4.95 -12.41
C SER A 53 9.33 -4.77 -13.88
N GLY A 54 8.40 -4.34 -14.72
CA GLY A 54 8.58 -4.22 -16.17
C GLY A 54 7.86 -5.32 -16.96
N MET A 55 8.13 -5.39 -18.27
CA MET A 55 7.60 -6.43 -19.16
C MET A 55 8.62 -6.83 -20.22
N LEU A 56 8.47 -8.01 -20.81
CA LEU A 56 9.31 -8.51 -21.92
C LEU A 56 10.80 -8.50 -21.58
N PHE A 57 11.15 -9.11 -20.47
CA PHE A 57 12.51 -9.17 -19.96
C PHE A 57 13.52 -9.74 -20.96
N PRO A 58 14.78 -9.21 -20.99
CA PRO A 58 15.29 -8.13 -20.12
C PRO A 58 15.02 -6.72 -20.63
N ASP A 59 14.47 -6.52 -21.86
CA ASP A 59 14.45 -5.23 -22.54
C ASP A 59 13.58 -4.17 -21.84
N GLY A 60 12.42 -4.56 -21.33
CA GLY A 60 11.52 -3.67 -20.60
C GLY A 60 11.56 -3.88 -19.08
N ALA A 61 12.66 -4.41 -18.52
CA ALA A 61 12.82 -4.55 -17.08
C ALA A 61 13.07 -3.21 -16.39
N VAL A 62 12.47 -2.97 -15.22
CA VAL A 62 12.82 -1.84 -14.34
C VAL A 62 14.24 -2.06 -13.81
N PRO A 63 15.11 -1.01 -13.77
CA PRO A 63 14.81 0.43 -13.91
C PRO A 63 14.93 1.02 -15.33
N GLN A 64 14.84 0.22 -16.37
CA GLN A 64 14.98 0.70 -17.75
C GLN A 64 13.69 1.38 -18.25
N TYR A 65 13.20 2.39 -17.53
CA TYR A 65 11.92 3.02 -17.78
C TYR A 65 11.74 3.57 -19.20
N ARG A 66 12.80 4.05 -19.86
CA ARG A 66 12.71 4.52 -21.27
C ARG A 66 12.36 3.38 -22.23
N GLN A 67 12.94 2.21 -22.05
CA GLN A 67 12.64 1.04 -22.85
C GLN A 67 11.25 0.49 -22.52
N LEU A 68 10.89 0.41 -21.24
CA LEU A 68 9.58 -0.01 -20.81
C LEU A 68 8.49 0.92 -21.38
N ALA A 69 8.67 2.24 -21.27
CA ALA A 69 7.74 3.22 -21.84
C ALA A 69 7.61 3.09 -23.37
N ALA A 70 8.70 2.84 -24.08
CA ALA A 70 8.67 2.62 -25.53
C ALA A 70 7.85 1.37 -25.89
N LEU A 71 8.00 0.25 -25.16
CA LEU A 71 7.21 -0.98 -25.39
C LEU A 71 5.72 -0.77 -25.07
N VAL A 72 5.41 -0.16 -23.92
CA VAL A 72 4.03 0.17 -23.52
C VAL A 72 3.37 1.10 -24.55
N ASN A 73 4.11 2.09 -25.05
CA ASN A 73 3.61 3.02 -26.05
C ASN A 73 3.21 2.33 -27.38
N GLU A 74 3.88 1.26 -27.77
CA GLU A 74 3.47 0.51 -28.96
C GLU A 74 2.11 -0.15 -28.79
N GLY A 75 1.83 -0.71 -27.60
CA GLY A 75 0.49 -1.20 -27.27
C GLY A 75 -0.54 -0.07 -27.28
N ILE A 76 -0.25 1.08 -26.66
CA ILE A 76 -1.13 2.25 -26.64
C ILE A 76 -1.42 2.73 -28.06
N ARG A 77 -0.40 2.86 -28.92
CA ARG A 77 -0.57 3.29 -30.31
C ARG A 77 -1.48 2.35 -31.10
N ALA A 78 -1.27 1.05 -30.97
CA ALA A 78 -2.13 0.05 -31.65
C ALA A 78 -3.61 0.17 -31.24
N VAL A 79 -3.90 0.41 -29.94
CA VAL A 79 -5.27 0.66 -29.47
C VAL A 79 -5.82 1.93 -30.09
N ARG A 80 -5.09 3.05 -30.00
CA ARG A 80 -5.54 4.36 -30.50
C ARG A 80 -5.76 4.36 -32.02
N GLU A 81 -4.93 3.64 -32.76
CA GLU A 81 -5.05 3.50 -34.23
C GLU A 81 -6.31 2.75 -34.64
N LEU A 82 -6.60 1.62 -33.99
CA LEU A 82 -7.66 0.73 -34.41
C LEU A 82 -9.02 1.02 -33.76
N LEU A 83 -8.99 1.41 -32.46
CA LEU A 83 -10.14 1.61 -31.58
C LEU A 83 -9.97 2.91 -30.78
N PRO A 84 -10.08 4.09 -31.39
CA PRO A 84 -9.75 5.37 -30.75
C PRO A 84 -10.63 5.70 -29.53
N GLU A 85 -11.84 5.15 -29.44
CA GLU A 85 -12.75 5.35 -28.30
C GLU A 85 -12.47 4.38 -27.13
N THR A 86 -11.73 3.30 -27.38
CA THR A 86 -11.38 2.31 -26.36
C THR A 86 -10.42 2.91 -25.33
N LYS A 87 -10.73 2.77 -24.07
CA LYS A 87 -9.89 3.24 -22.96
C LYS A 87 -8.62 2.40 -22.84
N VAL A 88 -7.52 3.02 -22.42
CA VAL A 88 -6.27 2.34 -22.12
C VAL A 88 -5.98 2.41 -20.64
N MET A 89 -5.68 1.26 -20.06
CA MET A 89 -5.31 1.09 -18.66
C MET A 89 -3.89 0.55 -18.54
N ILE A 90 -3.19 0.96 -17.50
CA ILE A 90 -1.97 0.31 -17.02
C ILE A 90 -2.26 -0.35 -15.68
N HIS A 91 -1.80 -1.58 -15.52
CA HIS A 91 -2.06 -2.44 -14.37
C HIS A 91 -0.77 -2.72 -13.60
N LEU A 92 -0.79 -2.41 -12.30
CA LEU A 92 0.28 -2.72 -11.36
C LEU A 92 -0.23 -3.60 -10.20
N ASP A 93 0.65 -4.44 -9.68
CA ASP A 93 0.47 -5.13 -8.40
C ASP A 93 0.68 -4.17 -7.21
N GLN A 94 0.56 -4.64 -5.96
CA GLN A 94 0.81 -3.90 -4.72
C GLN A 94 -0.16 -2.73 -4.47
N GLY A 95 -1.46 -2.94 -4.73
CA GLY A 95 -2.49 -1.89 -4.68
C GLY A 95 -2.62 -1.09 -3.37
N GLY A 96 -2.17 -1.62 -2.23
CA GLY A 96 -2.11 -0.89 -0.97
C GLY A 96 -0.78 -0.16 -0.72
N ARG A 97 0.19 -0.22 -1.66
CA ARG A 97 1.52 0.34 -1.45
C ARG A 97 1.77 1.53 -2.38
N TYR A 98 1.22 2.68 -2.01
CA TYR A 98 1.35 3.94 -2.75
C TYR A 98 2.81 4.27 -3.12
N ASN A 99 3.73 4.01 -2.22
CA ASN A 99 5.17 4.23 -2.38
C ASN A 99 5.82 3.38 -3.50
N CYS A 100 5.23 2.25 -3.87
CA CYS A 100 5.69 1.46 -5.01
C CYS A 100 5.05 1.93 -6.33
N ILE A 101 3.84 2.43 -6.25
CA ILE A 101 3.01 2.73 -7.43
C ILE A 101 3.28 4.14 -7.95
N MET A 102 3.29 5.14 -7.07
CA MET A 102 3.47 6.54 -7.48
C MET A 102 4.82 6.78 -8.16
N PRO A 103 5.98 6.37 -7.59
CA PRO A 103 7.27 6.58 -8.25
C PRO A 103 7.38 5.84 -9.59
N TRP A 104 6.71 4.69 -9.73
CA TRP A 104 6.66 3.96 -10.98
C TRP A 104 5.95 4.78 -12.07
N PHE A 105 4.76 5.33 -11.79
CA PHE A 105 4.03 6.16 -12.76
C PHE A 105 4.79 7.43 -13.08
N ASP A 106 5.38 8.10 -12.10
CA ASP A 106 6.21 9.30 -12.33
C ASP A 106 7.40 8.98 -13.24
N SER A 107 8.09 7.87 -12.97
CA SER A 107 9.21 7.42 -13.82
C SER A 107 8.77 7.11 -15.25
N MET A 108 7.62 6.47 -15.42
CA MET A 108 7.07 6.13 -16.73
C MET A 108 6.64 7.38 -17.52
N PHE A 109 5.96 8.34 -16.88
CA PHE A 109 5.57 9.60 -17.53
C PHE A 109 6.82 10.42 -17.89
N ASN A 110 7.80 10.51 -17.01
CA ASN A 110 9.08 11.18 -17.27
C ASN A 110 9.89 10.49 -18.38
N ALA A 111 9.74 9.16 -18.52
CA ALA A 111 10.34 8.39 -19.62
C ALA A 111 9.59 8.52 -20.97
N GLY A 112 8.49 9.26 -21.00
CA GLY A 112 7.70 9.53 -22.20
C GLY A 112 6.58 8.52 -22.47
N MET A 113 6.03 7.88 -21.45
CA MET A 113 4.80 7.08 -21.60
C MET A 113 3.66 7.96 -22.11
N LEU A 114 2.95 7.47 -23.10
CA LEU A 114 1.78 8.15 -23.69
C LEU A 114 0.62 8.23 -22.66
N PRO A 115 -0.29 9.21 -22.82
CA PRO A 115 -1.45 9.33 -21.94
C PRO A 115 -2.30 8.06 -21.90
N ILE A 116 -2.72 7.69 -20.70
CA ILE A 116 -3.62 6.58 -20.37
C ILE A 116 -4.95 7.11 -19.83
N ASP A 117 -5.98 6.26 -19.78
CA ASP A 117 -7.33 6.64 -19.34
C ASP A 117 -7.68 6.12 -17.95
N ALA A 118 -6.93 5.14 -17.44
CA ALA A 118 -7.19 4.52 -16.14
C ALA A 118 -5.94 3.86 -15.55
N ILE A 119 -5.96 3.72 -14.23
CA ILE A 119 -5.00 2.93 -13.46
C ILE A 119 -5.72 1.68 -12.96
N GLY A 120 -5.12 0.51 -13.18
CA GLY A 120 -5.55 -0.78 -12.64
C GLY A 120 -4.61 -1.24 -11.53
N LEU A 121 -5.16 -1.76 -10.45
CA LEU A 121 -4.41 -2.28 -9.31
C LEU A 121 -4.85 -3.71 -8.98
N SER A 122 -3.88 -4.61 -8.75
CA SER A 122 -4.16 -5.83 -8.00
C SER A 122 -4.11 -5.52 -6.50
N PHE A 123 -5.10 -6.00 -5.77
CA PHE A 123 -5.10 -5.91 -4.32
C PHE A 123 -5.52 -7.22 -3.66
N TYR A 124 -4.60 -7.80 -2.91
CA TYR A 124 -4.80 -8.94 -2.03
C TYR A 124 -4.38 -8.53 -0.64
N SER A 125 -5.31 -8.47 0.32
CA SER A 125 -5.07 -7.93 1.66
C SER A 125 -3.95 -8.65 2.43
N PHE A 126 -3.71 -9.92 2.12
CA PHE A 126 -2.65 -10.72 2.71
C PHE A 126 -1.26 -10.53 2.07
N TRP A 127 -1.12 -9.72 0.99
CA TRP A 127 0.16 -9.42 0.32
C TRP A 127 0.42 -7.93 0.11
N HIS A 128 -0.63 -7.16 -0.15
CA HIS A 128 -0.53 -5.81 -0.70
C HIS A 128 -0.83 -4.71 0.31
N GLY A 129 -0.85 -5.03 1.60
CA GLY A 129 -1.13 -4.09 2.68
C GLY A 129 -2.57 -4.16 3.19
N THR A 130 -2.91 -3.28 4.11
CA THR A 130 -4.23 -3.24 4.74
C THR A 130 -5.30 -2.65 3.82
N PHE A 131 -6.58 -2.85 4.16
CA PHE A 131 -7.68 -2.18 3.45
C PHE A 131 -7.61 -0.64 3.56
N MET A 132 -7.08 -0.11 4.66
CA MET A 132 -6.86 1.33 4.79
C MET A 132 -5.75 1.82 3.86
N ASP A 133 -4.69 1.03 3.66
CA ASP A 133 -3.64 1.35 2.69
C ASP A 133 -4.18 1.38 1.26
N LEU A 134 -5.08 0.46 0.91
CA LEU A 134 -5.77 0.48 -0.38
C LEU A 134 -6.54 1.79 -0.57
N LYS A 135 -7.33 2.18 0.45
CA LYS A 135 -8.14 3.40 0.42
C LYS A 135 -7.27 4.65 0.25
N ASP A 136 -6.17 4.73 1.00
CA ASP A 136 -5.21 5.83 0.91
C ASP A 136 -4.53 5.88 -0.47
N THR A 137 -4.05 4.74 -0.95
CA THR A 137 -3.40 4.62 -2.26
C THR A 137 -4.32 5.08 -3.39
N MET A 138 -5.54 4.53 -3.47
CA MET A 138 -6.51 4.91 -4.50
C MET A 138 -6.84 6.41 -4.44
N SER A 139 -7.10 6.95 -3.23
CA SER A 139 -7.43 8.36 -3.03
C SER A 139 -6.32 9.30 -3.53
N ARG A 140 -5.07 8.96 -3.20
CA ARG A 140 -3.89 9.75 -3.63
C ARG A 140 -3.64 9.68 -5.13
N LEU A 141 -3.75 8.50 -5.73
CA LEU A 141 -3.55 8.32 -7.16
C LEU A 141 -4.61 9.08 -7.97
N ILE A 142 -5.90 9.01 -7.56
CA ILE A 142 -6.97 9.78 -8.18
C ILE A 142 -6.68 11.28 -8.10
N LYS A 143 -6.27 11.76 -6.92
CA LYS A 143 -5.97 13.17 -6.71
C LYS A 143 -4.75 13.64 -7.52
N LEU A 144 -3.69 12.82 -7.59
CA LEU A 144 -2.43 13.19 -8.22
C LEU A 144 -2.53 13.19 -9.74
N TYR A 145 -3.08 12.12 -10.33
CA TYR A 145 -3.09 11.93 -11.79
C TYR A 145 -4.41 12.33 -12.44
N ASN A 146 -5.45 12.61 -11.65
CA ASN A 146 -6.81 12.88 -12.16
C ASN A 146 -7.32 11.75 -13.08
N LEU A 147 -6.99 10.50 -12.76
CA LEU A 147 -7.38 9.30 -13.48
C LEU A 147 -8.26 8.41 -12.60
N PRO A 148 -9.26 7.72 -13.16
CA PRO A 148 -9.99 6.70 -12.43
C PRO A 148 -9.07 5.53 -12.08
N VAL A 149 -9.27 4.99 -10.87
CA VAL A 149 -8.54 3.81 -10.36
C VAL A 149 -9.52 2.64 -10.23
N TYR A 150 -9.14 1.49 -10.76
CA TYR A 150 -9.89 0.24 -10.72
C TYR A 150 -9.12 -0.81 -9.93
N ILE A 151 -9.80 -1.63 -9.16
CA ILE A 151 -9.24 -2.88 -8.65
C ILE A 151 -9.52 -3.96 -9.68
N VAL A 152 -8.52 -4.27 -10.50
CA VAL A 152 -8.66 -5.17 -11.64
C VAL A 152 -8.37 -6.62 -11.29
N GLU A 153 -7.86 -6.85 -10.08
CA GLU A 153 -7.57 -8.19 -9.58
C GLU A 153 -7.63 -8.20 -8.06
N THR A 154 -8.48 -9.05 -7.50
CA THR A 154 -8.56 -9.33 -6.06
C THR A 154 -9.18 -10.69 -5.82
N ALA A 155 -8.83 -11.33 -4.72
CA ALA A 155 -9.48 -12.53 -4.21
C ALA A 155 -9.26 -12.66 -2.70
N HIS A 156 -10.01 -13.54 -2.05
CA HIS A 156 -9.84 -13.87 -0.64
C HIS A 156 -10.13 -15.37 -0.44
N PRO A 157 -9.31 -16.11 0.33
CA PRO A 157 -9.51 -17.53 0.53
C PRO A 157 -10.78 -17.81 1.34
N TRP A 158 -11.63 -18.71 0.86
CA TRP A 158 -12.83 -19.13 1.59
C TRP A 158 -12.59 -20.24 2.59
N ARG A 159 -11.38 -20.80 2.62
CA ARG A 159 -10.89 -21.78 3.60
C ARG A 159 -9.36 -21.86 3.58
N HIS A 160 -8.77 -22.37 4.67
CA HIS A 160 -7.37 -22.76 4.65
C HIS A 160 -7.18 -24.06 3.87
N CYS A 161 -6.13 -24.15 3.07
CA CYS A 161 -5.73 -25.34 2.34
C CYS A 161 -4.37 -25.85 2.81
N LYS A 162 -4.20 -27.18 2.86
CA LYS A 162 -2.90 -27.79 3.19
C LYS A 162 -1.92 -27.57 2.03
N GLY A 163 -0.79 -26.96 2.31
CA GLY A 163 0.24 -26.64 1.31
C GLY A 163 -0.04 -25.38 0.53
N ASP A 164 -0.96 -24.56 1.02
CA ASP A 164 -1.23 -23.22 0.54
C ASP A 164 -0.01 -22.31 0.75
N HIS A 165 0.23 -21.39 -0.19
CA HIS A 165 1.21 -20.32 -0.05
C HIS A 165 0.70 -19.17 0.84
N ILE A 166 -0.57 -19.23 1.25
CA ILE A 166 -1.18 -18.26 2.16
C ILE A 166 -1.22 -18.90 3.54
N SER A 167 -0.19 -18.62 4.32
CA SER A 167 -0.10 -19.12 5.69
C SER A 167 -1.14 -18.46 6.59
N LYS A 168 -1.35 -19.06 7.78
CA LYS A 168 -2.23 -18.47 8.79
C LYS A 168 -1.73 -17.09 9.22
N GLU A 169 -0.42 -16.92 9.35
CA GLU A 169 0.22 -15.66 9.71
C GLU A 169 -0.03 -14.58 8.66
N LEU A 170 -0.01 -14.93 7.36
CA LEU A 170 -0.40 -14.01 6.29
C LEU A 170 -1.88 -13.60 6.39
N MET A 171 -2.77 -14.52 6.78
CA MET A 171 -4.18 -14.17 6.98
C MET A 171 -4.41 -13.28 8.20
N GLU A 172 -3.61 -13.44 9.26
CA GLU A 172 -3.61 -12.50 10.40
C GLU A 172 -3.27 -11.09 9.95
N THR A 173 -2.36 -10.95 8.99
CA THR A 173 -1.99 -9.66 8.39
C THR A 173 -3.07 -9.09 7.48
N ALA A 174 -3.93 -9.93 6.92
CA ALA A 174 -5.03 -9.52 6.05
C ALA A 174 -6.19 -8.81 6.79
N GLY A 175 -6.22 -8.90 8.12
CA GLY A 175 -7.30 -8.39 8.96
C GLY A 175 -8.58 -9.24 8.93
N LEU A 176 -8.63 -10.25 8.07
CA LEU A 176 -9.73 -11.24 7.96
C LEU A 176 -9.12 -12.62 7.74
N ASP A 177 -9.58 -13.61 8.50
CA ASP A 177 -9.12 -15.00 8.32
C ASP A 177 -9.69 -15.63 7.04
N ALA A 178 -9.22 -16.81 6.67
CA ALA A 178 -9.80 -17.58 5.58
C ALA A 178 -11.18 -18.14 5.97
N GLY A 179 -12.19 -17.81 5.19
CA GLY A 179 -13.56 -18.20 5.44
C GLY A 179 -14.52 -17.70 4.36
N SER A 180 -15.64 -18.39 4.17
CA SER A 180 -16.61 -17.98 3.15
C SER A 180 -17.36 -16.69 3.49
N ALA A 181 -17.57 -16.42 4.80
CA ALA A 181 -18.13 -15.17 5.27
C ALA A 181 -17.10 -14.03 5.16
N GLU A 182 -15.84 -14.32 5.46
CA GLU A 182 -14.71 -13.41 5.38
C GLU A 182 -14.39 -13.08 3.93
N GLN A 183 -14.49 -14.03 2.99
CA GLN A 183 -14.41 -13.79 1.54
C GLN A 183 -15.46 -12.77 1.09
N LYS A 184 -16.72 -12.96 1.51
CA LYS A 184 -17.79 -11.98 1.26
C LYS A 184 -17.46 -10.62 1.85
N LYS A 185 -17.00 -10.59 3.11
CA LYS A 185 -16.70 -9.35 3.83
C LYS A 185 -15.52 -8.59 3.19
N SER A 186 -14.45 -9.29 2.80
CA SER A 186 -13.31 -8.71 2.07
C SER A 186 -13.79 -8.01 0.78
N LEU A 187 -14.64 -8.67 0.02
CA LEU A 187 -15.16 -8.11 -1.23
C LEU A 187 -16.09 -6.90 -0.98
N GLU A 188 -16.94 -6.94 0.05
CA GLU A 188 -17.78 -5.80 0.46
C GLU A 188 -16.93 -4.59 0.83
N ILE A 189 -15.85 -4.77 1.59
CA ILE A 189 -14.91 -3.69 1.97
C ILE A 189 -14.27 -3.08 0.73
N ILE A 190 -13.71 -3.91 -0.16
CA ILE A 190 -13.01 -3.44 -1.36
C ILE A 190 -13.96 -2.68 -2.30
N MET A 191 -15.17 -3.20 -2.52
CA MET A 191 -16.17 -2.51 -3.35
C MET A 191 -16.61 -1.19 -2.74
N GLN A 192 -16.77 -1.13 -1.41
CA GLN A 192 -17.14 0.10 -0.72
C GLN A 192 -16.00 1.12 -0.76
N ILE A 193 -14.75 0.72 -0.54
CA ILE A 193 -13.57 1.60 -0.71
C ILE A 193 -13.57 2.19 -2.12
N ALA A 194 -13.67 1.35 -3.15
CA ALA A 194 -13.67 1.80 -4.54
C ALA A 194 -14.79 2.82 -4.81
N ALA A 195 -16.01 2.56 -4.32
CA ALA A 195 -17.14 3.46 -4.47
C ALA A 195 -16.94 4.81 -3.74
N GLU A 196 -16.42 4.79 -2.50
CA GLU A 196 -16.20 5.99 -1.71
C GLU A 196 -15.12 6.90 -2.31
N VAL A 197 -13.97 6.35 -2.68
CA VAL A 197 -12.85 7.15 -3.21
C VAL A 197 -13.11 7.68 -4.63
N SER A 198 -14.00 7.03 -5.36
CA SER A 198 -14.37 7.40 -6.73
C SER A 198 -15.68 8.20 -6.81
N LYS A 199 -16.21 8.65 -5.68
CA LYS A 199 -17.52 9.34 -5.60
C LYS A 199 -17.61 10.54 -6.54
N ASP A 200 -16.55 11.32 -6.65
CA ASP A 200 -16.55 12.54 -7.48
C ASP A 200 -16.31 12.23 -8.96
N THR A 201 -15.63 11.15 -9.30
CA THR A 201 -15.36 10.74 -10.68
C THR A 201 -16.49 9.84 -11.25
N GLY A 202 -17.18 9.12 -10.38
CA GLY A 202 -18.18 8.11 -10.73
C GLY A 202 -17.64 6.94 -11.55
N LYS A 203 -16.30 6.77 -11.60
CA LYS A 203 -15.63 5.79 -12.46
C LYS A 203 -14.69 4.93 -11.62
N THR A 204 -15.10 3.70 -11.38
CA THR A 204 -14.31 2.64 -10.74
C THR A 204 -14.92 1.29 -11.07
N GLY A 205 -14.23 0.22 -10.71
CA GLY A 205 -14.72 -1.15 -10.77
C GLY A 205 -13.86 -2.06 -9.92
N VAL A 206 -14.43 -3.18 -9.52
CA VAL A 206 -13.74 -4.24 -8.80
C VAL A 206 -13.94 -5.54 -9.57
N TYR A 207 -12.85 -6.20 -9.93
CA TYR A 207 -12.86 -7.46 -10.65
C TYR A 207 -12.27 -8.55 -9.75
N TYR A 208 -13.10 -9.55 -9.48
CA TYR A 208 -12.65 -10.71 -8.72
C TYR A 208 -11.85 -11.64 -9.63
N TRP A 209 -10.68 -12.11 -9.16
CA TRP A 209 -9.81 -12.98 -9.92
C TRP A 209 -10.22 -14.44 -9.76
N GLU A 210 -10.40 -15.15 -10.90
CA GLU A 210 -10.79 -16.57 -10.96
C GLU A 210 -12.07 -16.93 -10.13
N PRO A 211 -13.18 -16.15 -10.21
CA PRO A 211 -14.36 -16.38 -9.36
C PRO A 211 -15.05 -17.72 -9.63
N VAL A 212 -14.90 -18.25 -10.85
CA VAL A 212 -15.56 -19.48 -11.30
C VAL A 212 -14.70 -20.73 -11.12
N GLY A 213 -13.54 -20.61 -10.51
CA GLY A 213 -12.69 -21.73 -10.14
C GLY A 213 -13.42 -22.68 -9.19
N VAL A 214 -13.57 -23.94 -9.56
CA VAL A 214 -14.11 -25.01 -8.71
C VAL A 214 -12.96 -25.92 -8.32
N PRO A 215 -12.73 -26.13 -7.00
CA PRO A 215 -11.64 -27.00 -6.53
C PRO A 215 -11.77 -28.39 -7.10
N GLY A 216 -10.72 -28.88 -7.76
CA GLY A 216 -10.65 -30.20 -8.37
C GLY A 216 -9.55 -31.05 -7.73
N LYS A 217 -9.81 -32.36 -7.54
CA LYS A 217 -8.83 -33.29 -6.98
C LYS A 217 -7.57 -33.31 -7.85
N GLY A 218 -6.43 -33.00 -7.25
CA GLY A 218 -5.12 -33.04 -7.90
C GLY A 218 -4.77 -31.83 -8.74
N MET A 219 -5.58 -30.79 -8.70
CA MET A 219 -5.27 -29.51 -9.36
C MET A 219 -4.09 -28.80 -8.69
N GLY A 220 -3.88 -29.03 -7.38
CA GLY A 220 -2.67 -28.62 -6.65
C GLY A 220 -2.31 -27.16 -6.72
N THR A 221 -3.26 -26.31 -7.04
CA THR A 221 -3.06 -24.88 -7.19
C THR A 221 -3.48 -24.14 -5.92
N TRP A 222 -2.73 -23.15 -5.55
CA TRP A 222 -3.08 -22.26 -4.45
C TRP A 222 -4.39 -21.48 -4.70
N PHE A 223 -4.97 -21.61 -5.88
CA PHE A 223 -6.28 -21.08 -6.26
C PHE A 223 -7.46 -21.95 -5.83
N GLU A 224 -7.22 -23.17 -5.33
CA GLU A 224 -8.28 -24.09 -4.90
C GLU A 224 -9.23 -23.51 -3.84
N ASN A 225 -8.80 -22.48 -3.12
CA ASN A 225 -9.57 -21.82 -2.07
C ASN A 225 -9.94 -20.36 -2.37
N MET A 226 -9.59 -19.84 -3.56
CA MET A 226 -9.89 -18.45 -3.94
C MET A 226 -11.18 -18.32 -4.74
N GLY A 227 -11.62 -19.37 -5.43
CA GLY A 227 -12.85 -19.36 -6.21
C GLY A 227 -14.08 -19.03 -5.34
N MET A 228 -15.18 -18.67 -6.00
CA MET A 228 -16.46 -18.35 -5.34
C MET A 228 -17.45 -19.52 -5.41
N PHE A 229 -16.92 -20.76 -5.54
CA PHE A 229 -17.66 -22.00 -5.47
C PHE A 229 -16.91 -23.00 -4.56
N ASP A 230 -17.68 -23.81 -3.83
CA ASP A 230 -17.13 -24.89 -3.03
C ASP A 230 -16.73 -26.10 -3.91
N GLU A 231 -16.18 -27.15 -3.27
CA GLU A 231 -15.77 -28.39 -3.93
C GLU A 231 -16.91 -29.19 -4.55
N HIS A 232 -18.16 -28.80 -4.29
CA HIS A 232 -19.38 -29.39 -4.87
C HIS A 232 -20.00 -28.49 -5.95
N GLY A 233 -19.31 -27.39 -6.31
CA GLY A 233 -19.81 -26.41 -7.29
C GLY A 233 -20.97 -25.55 -6.78
N ARG A 234 -21.18 -25.48 -5.44
CA ARG A 234 -22.20 -24.59 -4.86
C ARG A 234 -21.64 -23.20 -4.67
N ALA A 235 -22.41 -22.19 -5.07
CA ALA A 235 -22.03 -20.80 -4.92
C ALA A 235 -21.79 -20.43 -3.44
N LEU A 236 -20.67 -19.72 -3.19
CA LEU A 236 -20.32 -19.19 -1.88
C LEU A 236 -20.93 -17.81 -1.64
N PRO A 237 -21.04 -17.36 -0.37
CA PRO A 237 -21.63 -16.05 -0.02
C PRO A 237 -20.99 -14.84 -0.70
N GLY A 238 -19.76 -14.95 -1.23
CA GLY A 238 -19.12 -13.90 -2.02
C GLY A 238 -19.95 -13.42 -3.21
N TRP A 239 -20.76 -14.28 -3.83
CA TRP A 239 -21.69 -13.90 -4.87
C TRP A 239 -22.80 -12.96 -4.40
N ASP A 240 -23.21 -13.10 -3.11
CA ASP A 240 -24.19 -12.18 -2.52
C ASP A 240 -23.62 -10.78 -2.38
N ALA A 241 -22.31 -10.65 -2.08
CA ALA A 241 -21.66 -9.35 -2.03
C ALA A 241 -21.78 -8.61 -3.37
N ILE A 242 -21.54 -9.31 -4.49
CA ILE A 242 -21.64 -8.69 -5.84
C ILE A 242 -23.10 -8.37 -6.17
N ARG A 243 -24.01 -9.31 -5.93
CA ARG A 243 -25.44 -9.15 -6.27
C ARG A 243 -26.11 -8.01 -5.51
N ASP A 244 -25.80 -7.89 -4.23
CA ASP A 244 -26.54 -7.04 -3.29
C ASP A 244 -25.84 -5.70 -3.01
N PHE A 245 -24.69 -5.45 -3.62
CA PHE A 245 -23.94 -4.21 -3.40
C PHE A 245 -24.66 -3.00 -4.00
N ASP A 246 -25.00 -2.06 -3.14
CA ASP A 246 -25.53 -0.75 -3.52
C ASP A 246 -24.60 0.35 -2.99
N PRO A 247 -23.88 1.09 -3.85
CA PRO A 247 -22.98 2.15 -3.42
C PRO A 247 -23.71 3.33 -2.73
N LYS A 248 -25.04 3.45 -2.90
CA LYS A 248 -25.86 4.46 -2.22
C LYS A 248 -26.30 4.02 -0.82
N ASN A 249 -26.30 2.73 -0.57
CA ASN A 249 -26.64 2.14 0.73
C ASN A 249 -25.65 1.01 1.04
N PRO A 250 -24.37 1.34 1.29
CA PRO A 250 -23.32 0.36 1.45
C PRO A 250 -23.53 -0.51 2.69
N PRO A 251 -23.02 -1.76 2.68
CA PRO A 251 -23.26 -2.73 3.76
C PRO A 251 -22.56 -2.37 5.07
N ILE A 252 -21.50 -1.57 5.02
CA ILE A 252 -20.70 -1.18 6.21
C ILE A 252 -20.89 0.31 6.47
N LYS A 253 -21.55 0.66 7.58
CA LYS A 253 -21.95 2.05 7.86
C LYS A 253 -20.80 2.99 8.21
N GLU A 254 -19.82 2.52 8.97
CA GLU A 254 -18.65 3.29 9.41
C GLU A 254 -17.39 2.56 8.92
N LEU A 255 -17.16 2.60 7.62
CA LEU A 255 -16.13 1.79 6.95
C LEU A 255 -14.76 1.95 7.59
N ASP A 256 -14.30 3.18 7.82
CA ASP A 256 -12.96 3.44 8.37
C ASP A 256 -12.79 2.80 9.75
N LYS A 257 -13.76 2.99 10.64
CA LYS A 257 -13.73 2.37 11.97
C LYS A 257 -13.79 0.84 11.91
N TYR A 258 -14.60 0.32 10.98
CA TYR A 258 -14.68 -1.13 10.79
C TYR A 258 -13.32 -1.67 10.30
N ILE A 259 -12.69 -1.03 9.33
CA ILE A 259 -11.36 -1.42 8.86
C ILE A 259 -10.33 -1.32 10.01
N GLU A 260 -10.33 -0.22 10.77
CA GLU A 260 -9.44 -0.06 11.93
C GLU A 260 -9.60 -1.22 12.93
N SER A 261 -10.83 -1.61 13.23
CA SER A 261 -11.12 -2.73 14.16
C SER A 261 -10.61 -4.10 13.69
N LEU A 262 -10.37 -4.29 12.39
CA LEU A 262 -9.82 -5.56 11.88
C LEU A 262 -8.33 -5.74 12.24
N TYR A 263 -7.65 -4.66 12.62
CA TYR A 263 -6.22 -4.64 12.93
C TYR A 263 -5.94 -4.26 14.38
N GLU A 264 -6.96 -4.23 15.24
CA GLU A 264 -6.79 -4.06 16.68
C GLU A 264 -6.01 -5.25 17.27
N TYR A 265 -5.14 -4.96 18.21
CA TYR A 265 -4.38 -5.95 18.97
C TYR A 265 -4.39 -5.53 20.45
N GLU A 266 -4.18 -6.51 21.34
CA GLU A 266 -4.06 -6.21 22.77
C GLU A 266 -2.71 -5.47 23.02
N GLU A 267 -2.83 -4.28 23.58
CA GLU A 267 -1.65 -3.51 24.02
C GLU A 267 -0.98 -4.22 25.20
N THR A 268 0.33 -4.02 25.33
CA THR A 268 1.04 -4.52 26.53
C THR A 268 0.60 -3.73 27.77
N PRO A 269 0.68 -4.34 28.98
CA PRO A 269 0.33 -3.63 30.21
C PRO A 269 1.10 -2.31 30.40
N GLU A 270 2.35 -2.25 29.96
CA GLU A 270 3.18 -1.04 30.02
C GLU A 270 2.62 0.06 29.13
N VAL A 271 2.15 -0.29 27.91
CA VAL A 271 1.53 0.67 26.97
C VAL A 271 0.15 1.11 27.50
N GLU A 272 -0.66 0.19 28.06
CA GLU A 272 -1.92 0.56 28.70
C GLU A 272 -1.72 1.56 29.86
N ASP A 273 -0.72 1.34 30.71
CA ASP A 273 -0.41 2.23 31.81
C ASP A 273 0.11 3.59 31.31
N PHE A 274 0.95 3.60 30.27
CA PHE A 274 1.36 4.83 29.60
C PHE A 274 0.15 5.60 29.04
N MET A 275 -0.79 4.94 28.39
CA MET A 275 -2.00 5.60 27.86
C MET A 275 -2.87 6.21 28.96
N LYS A 276 -2.98 5.58 30.13
CA LYS A 276 -3.64 6.15 31.30
C LYS A 276 -2.93 7.42 31.80
N LEU A 277 -1.59 7.39 31.87
CA LEU A 277 -0.79 8.56 32.26
C LEU A 277 -0.97 9.70 31.24
N LEU A 278 -0.95 9.40 29.96
CA LEU A 278 -1.19 10.36 28.88
C LEU A 278 -2.55 11.04 29.01
N MET A 279 -3.59 10.30 29.39
CA MET A 279 -4.94 10.85 29.61
C MET A 279 -5.01 11.74 30.85
N ILE A 280 -4.25 11.43 31.90
CA ILE A 280 -4.27 12.18 33.18
C ILE A 280 -3.41 13.44 33.07
N HIS A 281 -2.21 13.35 32.55
CA HIS A 281 -1.21 14.41 32.56
C HIS A 281 -1.11 15.20 31.26
N GLY A 282 -1.71 14.68 30.17
CA GLY A 282 -1.59 15.27 28.84
C GLY A 282 -0.24 15.00 28.17
N ASN A 283 -0.11 15.44 26.94
CA ASN A 283 1.11 15.32 26.15
C ASN A 283 1.89 16.65 26.19
N LEU A 284 3.15 16.61 26.51
CA LEU A 284 4.02 17.80 26.49
C LEU A 284 4.46 18.19 25.07
N ILE A 285 4.39 17.25 24.12
CA ILE A 285 4.66 17.51 22.71
C ILE A 285 3.50 18.30 22.09
N SER A 286 3.82 19.41 21.44
CA SER A 286 2.85 20.20 20.66
C SER A 286 2.58 19.54 19.32
N ASN A 287 1.30 19.56 18.85
CA ASN A 287 0.92 18.94 17.57
C ASN A 287 1.41 17.47 17.43
N PRO A 288 1.19 16.61 18.43
CA PRO A 288 1.79 15.27 18.50
C PRO A 288 1.31 14.31 17.40
N GLU A 289 0.12 14.56 16.83
CA GLU A 289 -0.52 13.77 15.79
C GLU A 289 -0.42 14.45 14.41
N PHE A 290 0.43 15.45 14.27
CA PHE A 290 0.70 16.19 13.01
C PHE A 290 -0.53 16.84 12.36
N LYS A 291 -1.60 17.10 13.11
CA LYS A 291 -2.86 17.69 12.60
C LYS A 291 -2.67 19.07 12.00
N ASP A 292 -1.69 19.83 12.51
CA ASP A 292 -1.30 21.15 12.00
C ASP A 292 -0.05 21.10 11.11
N GLY A 293 0.10 20.04 10.34
CA GLY A 293 1.25 19.84 9.50
C GLY A 293 2.53 19.57 10.31
N PHE A 294 3.66 20.02 9.82
CA PHE A 294 4.95 19.93 10.50
C PHE A 294 5.22 21.13 11.44
N ASN A 295 4.19 21.91 11.80
CA ASN A 295 4.35 23.02 12.73
C ASN A 295 4.91 22.52 14.07
N ASN A 296 5.95 23.20 14.57
CA ASN A 296 6.74 22.87 15.75
C ASN A 296 7.65 21.62 15.63
N TRP A 297 7.69 20.96 14.47
CA TRP A 297 8.57 19.82 14.24
C TRP A 297 9.83 20.23 13.49
N GLN A 298 10.97 19.68 13.91
CA GLN A 298 12.25 19.78 13.21
C GLN A 298 12.43 18.50 12.41
N ILE A 299 12.76 18.63 11.12
CA ILE A 299 13.01 17.50 10.22
C ILE A 299 14.42 17.65 9.65
N GLU A 300 15.22 16.60 9.81
CA GLU A 300 16.53 16.45 9.19
C GLU A 300 16.49 15.18 8.32
N THR A 301 16.77 15.30 7.05
CA THR A 301 16.63 14.16 6.14
C THR A 301 17.51 14.27 4.91
N SER A 302 17.90 13.10 4.38
CA SER A 302 18.49 12.94 3.05
C SER A 302 17.45 12.71 1.95
N LEU A 303 16.15 12.61 2.31
CA LEU A 303 15.05 12.42 1.37
C LEU A 303 14.76 13.68 0.57
N GLU A 304 14.35 13.51 -0.69
CA GLU A 304 13.86 14.58 -1.55
C GLU A 304 12.43 14.99 -1.17
N GLU A 305 12.06 16.21 -1.56
CA GLU A 305 10.69 16.71 -1.36
C GLU A 305 9.68 15.78 -2.06
N GLY A 306 8.65 15.33 -1.32
CA GLY A 306 7.65 14.38 -1.79
C GLY A 306 7.88 12.93 -1.36
N GLN A 307 9.09 12.56 -0.92
CA GLN A 307 9.36 11.23 -0.35
C GLN A 307 8.90 11.10 1.11
N TYR A 308 8.60 12.21 1.76
CA TYR A 308 7.88 12.25 3.03
C TYR A 308 6.69 13.22 2.92
N THR A 309 5.54 12.78 3.40
CA THR A 309 4.28 13.53 3.25
C THR A 309 3.41 13.36 4.49
N LEU A 310 2.46 14.29 4.66
CA LEU A 310 1.42 14.13 5.65
C LEU A 310 0.23 13.40 5.02
N GLY A 311 -0.16 12.30 5.65
CA GLY A 311 -1.37 11.55 5.35
C GLY A 311 -2.43 11.74 6.43
N LYS A 312 -3.54 11.02 6.31
CA LYS A 312 -4.62 11.01 7.31
C LYS A 312 -4.11 10.52 8.67
N ASP A 313 -3.18 9.55 8.65
CA ASP A 313 -2.69 8.84 9.83
C ASP A 313 -1.26 9.29 10.25
N GLY A 314 -0.89 10.55 10.00
CA GLY A 314 0.38 11.11 10.39
C GLY A 314 1.41 11.25 9.25
N VAL A 315 2.69 11.17 9.59
CA VAL A 315 3.79 11.29 8.62
C VAL A 315 3.98 9.97 7.88
N PHE A 316 4.02 10.04 6.57
CA PHE A 316 4.33 8.94 5.69
C PHE A 316 5.68 9.18 5.01
N ILE A 317 6.57 8.20 5.06
CA ILE A 317 7.91 8.22 4.50
C ILE A 317 8.05 7.03 3.57
N SER A 318 8.66 7.25 2.39
CA SER A 318 8.90 6.20 1.42
C SER A 318 10.11 6.54 0.56
N SER A 319 11.00 5.58 0.40
CA SER A 319 12.16 5.71 -0.48
C SER A 319 12.55 4.38 -1.11
N ASP A 320 12.99 4.42 -2.36
CA ASP A 320 13.57 3.28 -3.09
C ASP A 320 15.10 3.23 -2.94
N ALA A 321 15.69 4.17 -2.20
CA ALA A 321 17.11 4.24 -1.89
C ALA A 321 17.33 4.31 -0.38
N ASN A 322 18.55 4.03 0.08
CA ASN A 322 18.91 4.24 1.48
C ASN A 322 18.70 5.70 1.86
N PHE A 323 18.19 5.93 3.06
CA PHE A 323 17.94 7.28 3.56
C PHE A 323 18.18 7.41 5.05
N ASP A 324 18.44 8.67 5.45
CA ASP A 324 18.41 9.13 6.81
C ASP A 324 17.19 10.05 6.99
N TYR A 325 16.48 9.88 8.09
CA TYR A 325 15.36 10.73 8.45
C TYR A 325 15.30 10.91 9.96
N SER A 326 15.14 12.13 10.41
CA SER A 326 14.88 12.46 11.82
C SER A 326 13.74 13.46 11.90
N ILE A 327 12.83 13.22 12.83
CA ILE A 327 11.77 14.15 13.19
C ILE A 327 11.74 14.30 14.70
N SER A 328 11.79 15.54 15.17
CA SER A 328 11.90 15.82 16.61
C SER A 328 11.23 17.11 17.01
N GLN A 329 10.97 17.25 18.30
CA GLN A 329 10.52 18.49 18.93
C GLN A 329 11.25 18.69 20.26
N THR A 330 11.61 19.95 20.55
CA THR A 330 12.26 20.32 21.80
C THR A 330 11.26 20.97 22.74
N VAL A 331 11.26 20.57 24.00
CA VAL A 331 10.43 21.10 25.07
C VAL A 331 11.28 21.45 26.30
N ASP A 332 10.92 22.47 27.05
CA ASP A 332 11.54 22.84 28.32
C ASP A 332 10.78 22.16 29.47
N ILE A 333 11.51 21.58 30.41
CA ILE A 333 10.93 20.84 31.55
C ILE A 333 10.61 21.80 32.68
N GLU A 334 9.34 21.88 33.04
CA GLU A 334 8.88 22.77 34.12
C GLU A 334 9.03 22.20 35.53
N TYR A 335 8.99 20.87 35.64
CA TYR A 335 9.03 20.17 36.95
C TYR A 335 10.04 19.03 36.93
N THR A 336 10.77 18.85 38.04
CA THR A 336 11.61 17.68 38.26
C THR A 336 10.73 16.44 38.45
N GLY A 337 10.95 15.38 37.67
CA GLY A 337 10.15 14.16 37.71
C GLY A 337 10.70 13.06 36.81
N GLU A 338 9.96 11.97 36.72
CA GLU A 338 10.21 10.92 35.72
C GLU A 338 9.32 11.16 34.50
N TYR A 339 9.86 10.91 33.31
CA TYR A 339 9.20 11.16 32.03
C TYR A 339 9.35 9.95 31.14
N ILE A 340 8.31 9.66 30.38
CA ILE A 340 8.29 8.62 29.34
C ILE A 340 8.04 9.26 27.99
N ALA A 341 8.87 8.93 27.01
CA ALA A 341 8.60 9.21 25.61
C ALA A 341 8.00 7.97 24.93
N ALA A 342 7.14 8.22 23.94
CA ALA A 342 6.50 7.18 23.15
C ALA A 342 6.37 7.59 21.68
N VAL A 343 6.32 6.59 20.80
CA VAL A 343 5.97 6.78 19.39
C VAL A 343 5.03 5.68 18.92
N ASP A 344 3.97 6.08 18.22
CA ASP A 344 3.11 5.17 17.47
C ASP A 344 3.67 5.05 16.05
N TYR A 345 4.30 3.93 15.77
CA TYR A 345 5.06 3.69 14.56
C TYR A 345 4.57 2.45 13.80
N ARG A 346 4.63 2.52 12.49
CA ARG A 346 4.41 1.40 11.57
C ARG A 346 5.42 1.50 10.43
N GLY A 347 6.03 0.40 10.03
CA GLY A 347 7.01 0.43 8.94
C GLY A 347 7.43 -0.95 8.47
N THR A 348 8.17 -0.99 7.37
CA THR A 348 8.67 -2.24 6.80
C THR A 348 9.57 -2.97 7.79
N ASN A 349 9.26 -4.24 8.05
CA ASN A 349 10.06 -5.13 8.90
C ASN A 349 10.99 -5.97 8.02
N THR A 350 12.16 -5.42 7.67
CA THR A 350 13.20 -6.09 6.88
C THR A 350 14.57 -5.93 7.51
N THR A 351 15.50 -6.81 7.15
CA THR A 351 16.88 -6.76 7.64
C THR A 351 17.55 -5.43 7.25
N GLY A 352 18.19 -4.78 8.21
CA GLY A 352 18.93 -3.52 8.01
C GLY A 352 18.10 -2.25 8.21
N VAL A 353 16.85 -2.36 8.62
CA VAL A 353 16.04 -1.21 9.06
C VAL A 353 16.47 -0.88 10.49
N GLU A 354 16.95 0.34 10.69
CA GLU A 354 17.35 0.87 12.01
C GLU A 354 16.45 2.07 12.32
N VAL A 355 15.62 1.94 13.33
CA VAL A 355 14.69 2.98 13.80
C VAL A 355 14.83 3.12 15.31
N GLU A 356 15.05 4.34 15.78
CA GLU A 356 15.19 4.64 17.19
C GLU A 356 14.20 5.72 17.62
N LEU A 357 13.49 5.47 18.73
CA LEU A 357 12.92 6.54 19.55
C LEU A 357 14.02 7.10 20.41
N PHE A 358 14.22 8.42 20.39
CA PHE A 358 15.28 9.06 21.17
C PHE A 358 14.77 10.21 22.04
N MET A 359 15.51 10.48 23.09
CA MET A 359 15.36 11.63 23.98
C MET A 359 16.75 12.19 24.30
N ASP A 360 17.05 13.37 23.79
CA ASP A 360 18.26 14.11 24.11
C ASP A 360 17.93 15.12 25.21
N VAL A 361 18.65 15.02 26.35
CA VAL A 361 18.46 15.87 27.52
C VAL A 361 19.66 16.78 27.66
N GLU A 362 19.44 18.08 27.56
CA GLU A 362 20.46 19.10 27.80
C GLU A 362 20.21 19.73 29.15
N ASP A 363 21.18 19.59 30.07
CA ASP A 363 21.20 20.17 31.41
C ASP A 363 22.57 20.74 31.75
N GLU A 364 22.78 21.15 33.01
CA GLU A 364 24.04 21.73 33.48
C GLU A 364 25.24 20.78 33.33
N SER A 365 25.00 19.46 33.23
CA SER A 365 26.05 18.43 33.07
C SER A 365 26.42 18.14 31.63
N GLY A 366 25.65 18.64 30.66
CA GLY A 366 25.81 18.44 29.23
C GLY A 366 24.61 17.83 28.56
N VAL A 367 24.82 17.20 27.38
CA VAL A 367 23.78 16.51 26.62
C VAL A 367 23.89 15.00 26.90
N HIS A 368 22.78 14.41 27.29
CA HIS A 368 22.64 12.97 27.53
C HIS A 368 21.56 12.40 26.58
N THR A 369 21.91 11.37 25.81
CA THR A 369 21.01 10.69 24.89
C THR A 369 20.48 9.39 25.48
N TYR A 370 19.16 9.23 25.43
CA TYR A 370 18.45 7.99 25.77
C TYR A 370 17.77 7.47 24.53
N THR A 371 17.88 6.17 24.24
CA THR A 371 17.31 5.57 23.04
C THR A 371 16.56 4.28 23.35
N SER A 372 15.62 3.95 22.47
CA SER A 372 14.95 2.65 22.41
C SER A 372 14.83 2.24 20.94
N ASP A 373 15.38 1.07 20.62
CA ASP A 373 15.22 0.48 19.29
C ASP A 373 13.75 0.16 19.05
N ILE A 374 13.29 0.46 17.83
CA ILE A 374 11.95 0.14 17.38
C ILE A 374 12.02 -1.08 16.47
N PHE A 375 11.20 -2.08 16.79
CA PHE A 375 10.99 -3.23 15.93
C PHE A 375 9.74 -2.98 15.07
N PRO A 376 9.90 -2.66 13.77
CA PRO A 376 8.79 -2.29 12.91
C PRO A 376 7.77 -3.43 12.75
N ASP A 377 6.49 -3.09 12.77
CA ASP A 377 5.39 -3.91 12.27
C ASP A 377 4.90 -3.27 10.96
N ASP A 378 4.83 -4.04 9.88
CA ASP A 378 4.45 -3.50 8.56
C ASP A 378 2.93 -3.42 8.35
N ILE A 379 2.15 -3.81 9.35
CA ILE A 379 0.69 -3.91 9.30
C ILE A 379 0.03 -2.96 10.29
N ARG A 380 0.53 -2.95 11.55
CA ARG A 380 -0.10 -2.24 12.68
C ARG A 380 0.76 -1.07 13.13
N PHE A 381 0.09 -0.03 13.60
CA PHE A 381 0.76 0.94 14.45
C PHE A 381 1.01 0.30 15.81
N VAL A 382 2.26 0.23 16.20
CA VAL A 382 2.69 -0.26 17.51
C VAL A 382 3.21 0.92 18.31
N THR A 383 2.77 1.03 19.56
CA THR A 383 3.28 2.03 20.51
C THR A 383 4.58 1.53 21.11
N HIS A 384 5.67 2.23 20.85
CA HIS A 384 6.99 1.96 21.43
C HIS A 384 7.30 2.97 22.52
N LEU A 385 7.79 2.49 23.64
CA LEU A 385 8.11 3.29 24.83
C LEU A 385 9.63 3.39 25.04
N LEU A 386 10.09 4.58 25.36
CA LEU A 386 11.38 4.77 25.98
C LEU A 386 11.25 4.48 27.49
N LYS A 387 12.25 3.85 28.10
CA LYS A 387 12.28 3.67 29.55
C LYS A 387 12.16 5.01 30.28
N PRO A 388 11.52 5.06 31.46
CA PRO A 388 11.41 6.29 32.22
C PRO A 388 12.77 6.96 32.48
N VAL A 389 12.83 8.27 32.23
CA VAL A 389 14.02 9.09 32.42
C VAL A 389 13.72 10.16 33.48
N ARG A 390 14.58 10.26 34.49
CA ARG A 390 14.45 11.33 35.49
C ARG A 390 15.02 12.62 34.94
N LEU A 391 14.15 13.63 34.80
CA LEU A 391 14.51 14.95 34.31
C LEU A 391 14.46 15.99 35.43
N GLN A 392 15.38 16.96 35.35
CA GLN A 392 15.42 18.11 36.28
C GLN A 392 14.61 19.28 35.70
N LYS A 393 14.06 20.10 36.57
CA LYS A 393 13.46 21.36 36.19
C LYS A 393 14.46 22.21 35.38
N ASN A 394 13.99 22.88 34.32
CA ASN A 394 14.75 23.66 33.36
C ASN A 394 15.70 22.84 32.45
N ALA A 395 15.66 21.51 32.46
CA ALA A 395 16.31 20.73 31.44
C ALA A 395 15.60 20.99 30.10
N ARG A 396 16.35 21.04 29.01
CA ARG A 396 15.85 21.14 27.65
C ARG A 396 15.86 19.76 27.04
N VAL A 397 14.72 19.31 26.55
CA VAL A 397 14.55 17.92 26.08
C VAL A 397 14.09 17.91 24.64
N THR A 398 14.85 17.21 23.79
CA THR A 398 14.47 16.94 22.41
C THR A 398 14.03 15.49 22.28
N VAL A 399 12.76 15.28 21.92
CA VAL A 399 12.18 13.94 21.74
C VAL A 399 11.85 13.76 20.26
N GLY A 400 12.18 12.59 19.72
CA GLY A 400 11.95 12.31 18.32
C GLY A 400 12.22 10.88 17.91
N LEU A 401 12.06 10.66 16.62
CA LEU A 401 12.38 9.43 15.93
C LEU A 401 13.49 9.69 14.93
N ARG A 402 14.45 8.79 14.86
CA ARG A 402 15.46 8.79 13.79
C ARG A 402 15.53 7.42 13.13
N MET A 403 15.79 7.44 11.84
CA MET A 403 15.84 6.27 10.97
C MET A 403 17.08 6.32 10.10
N HIS A 404 17.77 5.20 10.02
CA HIS A 404 18.80 4.93 9.02
C HIS A 404 18.43 3.61 8.36
N THR A 405 17.91 3.66 7.12
CA THR A 405 17.25 2.48 6.54
C THR A 405 17.58 2.29 5.07
N PRO A 406 17.56 1.01 4.59
CA PRO A 406 17.43 0.71 3.18
C PRO A 406 16.08 1.18 2.63
N PRO A 407 15.80 0.97 1.32
CA PRO A 407 14.51 1.30 0.72
C PRO A 407 13.34 0.66 1.46
N VAL A 408 12.49 1.48 2.06
CA VAL A 408 11.36 1.02 2.88
C VAL A 408 10.24 2.08 2.92
N PHE A 409 9.08 1.71 3.47
CA PHE A 409 8.10 2.68 3.91
C PHE A 409 8.05 2.77 5.45
N ALA A 410 7.67 3.94 5.95
CA ALA A 410 7.41 4.17 7.36
C ALA A 410 6.23 5.12 7.55
N LYS A 411 5.49 4.93 8.64
CA LYS A 411 4.42 5.82 9.09
C LYS A 411 4.62 6.16 10.56
N ILE A 412 4.55 7.43 10.89
CA ILE A 412 4.62 7.95 12.26
C ILE A 412 3.28 8.60 12.56
N LYS A 413 2.46 7.99 13.41
CA LYS A 413 1.13 8.47 13.75
C LYS A 413 1.17 9.52 14.85
N LYS A 414 2.02 9.31 15.86
CA LYS A 414 2.07 10.16 17.04
C LYS A 414 3.42 10.04 17.75
N ILE A 415 3.90 11.15 18.30
CA ILE A 415 5.03 11.16 19.24
C ILE A 415 4.57 11.84 20.53
N SER A 416 4.92 11.28 21.66
CA SER A 416 4.45 11.73 22.97
C SER A 416 5.59 11.84 23.99
N LEU A 417 5.44 12.78 24.91
CA LEU A 417 6.25 12.88 26.13
C LEU A 417 5.30 13.18 27.31
N VAL A 418 5.37 12.35 28.33
CA VAL A 418 4.48 12.42 29.50
C VAL A 418 5.29 12.38 30.78
N VAL A 419 4.90 13.18 31.78
CA VAL A 419 5.41 13.09 33.15
C VAL A 419 4.68 11.96 33.90
N ILE A 420 5.42 11.18 34.72
CA ILE A 420 4.90 10.10 35.55
C ILE A 420 4.58 10.62 36.95
#